data_f10bf8ee2ecd6147f8771d851e1064b5
#
_entry.id   f10bf8ee2ecd6147f8771d851e1064b5
#
_cell.length_a   1.000
_cell.length_b   1.000
_cell.length_c   1.000
_cell.angle_alpha   90.00
_cell.angle_beta   90.00
_cell.angle_gamma   90.00
#
_symmetry.space_group_name_H-M   'P 1'
#
loop_
_entity.id
_entity.type
_entity.pdbx_description
1 polymer ?
#
loop_
_entity_poly.entity_id
_entity_poly.type
_entity_poly.pdbx_seq_one_letter_code
_entity_poly.pdbx_strand_id
1 'polypeptide(L)'
;ARGGPAAMRNQYGIGGIDMFTAIDPSKELNIVDYGDIAVDNMSTELTVRHVRERVAEIARTGTLPFIVGGDHSLEYPDVAALADVHGKGSFSVIHFDSHFDAGQGGVHFITHGAPVYRAVKEGHVRGQDYIQVGLRGPWPQAEGFEWMRNNGMHYYTMPTIEKYGWAAVMENVLKDAKANGKKLYISFDVDILDPSVQPATGTPVPGGLTMREAIPMIRRLCAENEMIGFEIVELAPQLDTSYRSALNANFIMHACLTGVAMRKKGITQPGFLADLMTDHHQPEAGLKGAKSGKAEKIDPDYPNLKRTRPGT
;
A
#
# COMPACT_ATOMS: atom_id res chain seq x y z
N ALA A 1 -1.10 4.40 -17.57
CA ALA A 1 -1.93 4.39 -16.34
C ALA A 1 -2.92 5.57 -16.22
N ARG A 2 -2.79 6.64 -16.99
CA ARG A 2 -3.66 7.85 -16.90
C ARG A 2 -5.18 7.63 -16.95
N GLY A 3 -5.64 6.48 -17.45
CA GLY A 3 -7.07 6.09 -17.48
C GLY A 3 -7.57 5.46 -16.17
N GLY A 4 -6.70 5.26 -15.20
CA GLY A 4 -7.02 4.61 -13.92
C GLY A 4 -8.17 5.29 -13.16
N PRO A 5 -8.11 6.61 -12.91
CA PRO A 5 -9.17 7.30 -12.16
C PRO A 5 -10.55 7.14 -12.79
N ALA A 6 -10.65 7.31 -14.11
CA ALA A 6 -11.93 7.15 -14.81
C ALA A 6 -12.43 5.70 -14.76
N ALA A 7 -11.53 4.72 -14.90
CA ALA A 7 -11.90 3.31 -14.83
C ALA A 7 -12.40 2.92 -13.44
N MET A 8 -11.78 3.40 -12.37
CA MET A 8 -12.23 3.15 -11.00
C MET A 8 -13.59 3.80 -10.71
N ARG A 9 -13.84 5.04 -11.17
CA ARG A 9 -15.15 5.70 -11.01
C ARG A 9 -16.29 4.94 -11.72
N ASN A 10 -15.97 4.23 -12.80
CA ASN A 10 -16.95 3.46 -13.57
C ASN A 10 -17.24 2.06 -12.98
N GLN A 11 -16.57 1.68 -11.89
CA GLN A 11 -16.85 0.43 -11.19
C GLN A 11 -17.89 0.62 -10.08
N TYR A 12 -18.21 -0.46 -9.37
CA TYR A 12 -19.00 -0.38 -8.16
C TYR A 12 -18.46 0.67 -7.21
N GLY A 13 -19.37 1.45 -6.62
CA GLY A 13 -19.01 2.43 -5.62
C GLY A 13 -18.26 1.83 -4.42
N ILE A 14 -17.61 2.70 -3.67
CA ILE A 14 -16.84 2.36 -2.46
C ILE A 14 -17.73 2.04 -1.24
N GLY A 15 -19.03 2.05 -1.39
CA GLY A 15 -20.00 1.69 -0.35
C GLY A 15 -20.22 0.18 -0.27
N GLY A 16 -20.82 -0.22 0.83
CA GLY A 16 -21.13 -1.61 1.14
C GLY A 16 -20.40 -2.12 2.38
N ILE A 17 -20.99 -3.13 2.99
CA ILE A 17 -20.48 -3.71 4.23
C ILE A 17 -19.29 -4.61 3.93
N ASP A 18 -18.16 -4.34 4.58
CA ASP A 18 -17.06 -5.29 4.61
C ASP A 18 -17.46 -6.52 5.43
N MET A 19 -17.35 -7.71 4.83
CA MET A 19 -17.83 -8.96 5.41
C MET A 19 -17.06 -9.43 6.65
N PHE A 20 -15.85 -8.95 6.89
CA PHE A 20 -15.08 -9.29 8.08
C PHE A 20 -15.42 -8.39 9.26
N THR A 21 -15.75 -7.14 8.99
CA THR A 21 -15.88 -6.12 10.01
C THR A 21 -17.31 -5.68 10.28
N ALA A 22 -18.25 -6.02 9.41
CA ALA A 22 -19.62 -5.50 9.39
C ALA A 22 -19.70 -3.96 9.31
N ILE A 23 -18.65 -3.32 8.78
CA ILE A 23 -18.55 -1.87 8.65
C ILE A 23 -18.79 -1.46 7.19
N ASP A 24 -19.65 -0.50 6.99
CA ASP A 24 -19.80 0.21 5.72
C ASP A 24 -19.06 1.55 5.81
N PRO A 25 -17.90 1.68 5.15
CA PRO A 25 -17.09 2.90 5.28
C PRO A 25 -17.82 4.14 4.78
N SER A 26 -18.75 4.02 3.83
CA SER A 26 -19.52 5.15 3.30
C SER A 26 -20.50 5.75 4.33
N LYS A 27 -20.87 4.98 5.34
CA LYS A 27 -21.72 5.44 6.45
C LYS A 27 -20.92 6.01 7.63
N GLU A 28 -19.68 5.60 7.75
CA GLU A 28 -18.80 5.99 8.87
C GLU A 28 -17.91 7.19 8.54
N LEU A 29 -17.58 7.37 7.27
CA LEU A 29 -16.69 8.42 6.78
C LEU A 29 -17.44 9.40 5.90
N ASN A 30 -16.99 10.66 5.91
CA ASN A 30 -17.40 11.65 4.92
C ASN A 30 -16.43 11.56 3.73
N ILE A 31 -16.85 10.90 2.66
CA ILE A 31 -16.03 10.64 1.48
C ILE A 31 -16.48 11.59 0.37
N VAL A 32 -15.52 12.30 -0.21
CA VAL A 32 -15.76 13.28 -1.28
C VAL A 32 -14.85 12.97 -2.46
N ASP A 33 -15.45 12.82 -3.65
CA ASP A 33 -14.68 12.86 -4.89
C ASP A 33 -14.36 14.33 -5.22
N TYR A 34 -13.07 14.68 -5.08
CA TYR A 34 -12.61 16.06 -5.28
C TYR A 34 -12.38 16.40 -6.76
N GLY A 35 -12.59 15.45 -7.67
CA GLY A 35 -12.33 15.59 -9.11
C GLY A 35 -10.88 15.32 -9.49
N ASP A 36 -10.55 15.70 -10.72
CA ASP A 36 -9.25 15.45 -11.29
C ASP A 36 -8.29 16.63 -11.07
N ILE A 37 -7.03 16.31 -10.85
CA ILE A 37 -5.95 17.30 -10.85
C ILE A 37 -5.57 17.59 -12.31
N ALA A 38 -5.45 18.87 -12.66
CA ALA A 38 -5.00 19.27 -13.98
C ALA A 38 -3.56 18.81 -14.20
N VAL A 39 -3.35 17.97 -15.20
CA VAL A 39 -2.02 17.51 -15.62
C VAL A 39 -1.59 18.21 -16.90
N ASP A 40 -0.29 18.43 -17.05
CA ASP A 40 0.30 19.00 -18.28
C ASP A 40 1.06 17.89 -19.01
N ASN A 41 0.57 17.53 -20.19
CA ASN A 41 1.18 16.46 -20.99
C ASN A 41 2.55 16.85 -21.59
N MET A 42 2.91 18.13 -21.56
CA MET A 42 4.16 18.66 -22.10
C MET A 42 5.18 19.01 -21.02
N SER A 43 4.76 18.98 -19.74
CA SER A 43 5.63 19.30 -18.60
C SER A 43 5.30 18.46 -17.38
N THR A 44 6.17 17.51 -17.10
CA THR A 44 6.10 16.69 -15.88
C THR A 44 6.27 17.56 -14.65
N GLU A 45 7.12 18.59 -14.70
CA GLU A 45 7.35 19.51 -13.59
C GLU A 45 6.09 20.30 -13.23
N LEU A 46 5.31 20.73 -14.22
CA LEU A 46 4.02 21.39 -13.98
C LEU A 46 3.02 20.42 -13.35
N THR A 47 2.93 19.20 -13.85
CA THR A 47 2.09 18.16 -13.27
C THR A 47 2.45 17.88 -11.81
N VAL A 48 3.73 17.68 -11.51
CA VAL A 48 4.24 17.47 -10.14
C VAL A 48 3.86 18.63 -9.23
N ARG A 49 4.01 19.88 -9.71
CA ARG A 49 3.62 21.06 -8.93
C ARG A 49 2.12 21.07 -8.64
N HIS A 50 1.28 20.83 -9.62
CA HIS A 50 -0.17 20.82 -9.46
C HIS A 50 -0.63 19.72 -8.48
N VAL A 51 -0.04 18.53 -8.56
CA VAL A 51 -0.32 17.43 -7.64
C VAL A 51 0.08 17.82 -6.21
N ARG A 52 1.33 18.29 -6.01
CA ARG A 52 1.82 18.72 -4.69
C ARG A 52 0.95 19.80 -4.08
N GLU A 53 0.58 20.82 -4.85
CA GLU A 53 -0.28 21.93 -4.37
C GLU A 53 -1.65 21.40 -3.96
N ARG A 54 -2.28 20.54 -4.77
CA ARG A 54 -3.61 20.03 -4.51
C ARG A 54 -3.66 19.06 -3.33
N VAL A 55 -2.72 18.14 -3.25
CA VAL A 55 -2.62 17.19 -2.12
C VAL A 55 -2.35 17.95 -0.81
N ALA A 56 -1.46 18.94 -0.83
CA ALA A 56 -1.20 19.77 0.33
C ALA A 56 -2.43 20.62 0.75
N GLU A 57 -3.20 21.12 -0.22
CA GLU A 57 -4.46 21.84 0.06
C GLU A 57 -5.44 20.94 0.82
N ILE A 58 -5.68 19.72 0.34
CA ILE A 58 -6.56 18.75 0.98
C ILE A 58 -6.03 18.40 2.39
N ALA A 59 -4.76 18.06 2.51
CA ALA A 59 -4.16 17.65 3.78
C ALA A 59 -4.20 18.77 4.84
N ARG A 60 -4.07 20.04 4.46
CA ARG A 60 -4.18 21.19 5.39
C ARG A 60 -5.55 21.33 6.04
N THR A 61 -6.59 20.79 5.43
CA THR A 61 -7.94 20.78 6.04
C THR A 61 -8.11 19.70 7.12
N GLY A 62 -7.09 18.85 7.33
CA GLY A 62 -7.18 17.68 8.19
C GLY A 62 -7.88 16.49 7.51
N THR A 63 -8.21 16.59 6.21
CA THR A 63 -8.76 15.50 5.41
C THR A 63 -7.64 14.59 4.95
N LEU A 64 -7.89 13.29 4.97
CA LEU A 64 -6.98 12.28 4.42
C LEU A 64 -7.10 12.30 2.88
N PRO A 65 -6.05 12.70 2.13
CA PRO A 65 -6.06 12.60 0.68
C PRO A 65 -5.96 11.12 0.26
N PHE A 66 -6.87 10.69 -0.61
CA PHE A 66 -6.80 9.44 -1.32
C PHE A 66 -6.56 9.75 -2.81
N ILE A 67 -5.37 9.44 -3.28
CA ILE A 67 -4.95 9.76 -4.63
C ILE A 67 -5.16 8.54 -5.52
N VAL A 68 -5.79 8.74 -6.68
CA VAL A 68 -5.92 7.73 -7.71
C VAL A 68 -5.07 8.16 -8.89
N GLY A 69 -3.96 7.50 -9.07
CA GLY A 69 -3.01 7.85 -10.10
C GLY A 69 -3.35 7.29 -11.48
N GLY A 70 -2.65 7.71 -12.33
CA GLY A 70 -1.51 7.79 -13.16
C GLY A 70 -0.41 6.78 -12.82
N ASP A 71 0.74 7.08 -13.32
CA ASP A 71 1.94 6.29 -13.07
C ASP A 71 2.56 6.62 -11.70
N HIS A 72 3.54 5.84 -11.29
CA HIS A 72 4.13 5.92 -9.94
C HIS A 72 5.00 7.18 -9.72
N SER A 73 5.21 8.03 -10.73
CA SER A 73 5.86 9.32 -10.52
C SER A 73 5.12 10.23 -9.54
N LEU A 74 3.82 9.94 -9.29
CA LEU A 74 2.95 10.70 -8.39
C LEU A 74 3.34 10.56 -6.92
N GLU A 75 3.95 9.45 -6.51
CA GLU A 75 4.40 9.29 -5.13
C GLU A 75 5.32 10.41 -4.66
N TYR A 76 6.21 10.89 -5.54
CA TYR A 76 7.11 11.98 -5.18
C TYR A 76 6.38 13.28 -4.80
N PRO A 77 5.49 13.86 -5.62
CA PRO A 77 4.74 15.06 -5.22
C PRO A 77 3.80 14.84 -4.05
N ASP A 78 3.23 13.64 -3.90
CA ASP A 78 2.34 13.30 -2.79
C ASP A 78 3.10 13.29 -1.46
N VAL A 79 4.23 12.59 -1.40
CA VAL A 79 5.12 12.56 -0.23
C VAL A 79 5.66 13.97 0.08
N ALA A 80 6.03 14.75 -0.94
CA ALA A 80 6.48 16.12 -0.76
C ALA A 80 5.37 17.03 -0.19
N ALA A 81 4.15 16.90 -0.69
CA ALA A 81 2.98 17.64 -0.19
C ALA A 81 2.69 17.33 1.27
N LEU A 82 2.72 16.05 1.62
CA LEU A 82 2.51 15.60 3.01
C LEU A 82 3.64 16.07 3.93
N ALA A 83 4.88 16.10 3.44
CA ALA A 83 6.01 16.68 4.18
C ALA A 83 5.88 18.19 4.40
N ASP A 84 5.29 18.93 3.45
CA ASP A 84 5.01 20.36 3.60
C ASP A 84 3.95 20.65 4.69
N VAL A 85 3.02 19.70 4.90
CA VAL A 85 1.92 19.86 5.86
C VAL A 85 2.27 19.30 7.24
N HIS A 86 2.86 18.13 7.28
CA HIS A 86 3.12 17.38 8.52
C HIS A 86 4.56 17.53 9.02
N GLY A 87 5.46 18.07 8.20
CA GLY A 87 6.88 18.20 8.48
C GLY A 87 7.72 17.09 7.84
N LYS A 88 8.90 17.47 7.35
CA LYS A 88 9.86 16.53 6.76
C LYS A 88 10.30 15.47 7.77
N GLY A 89 10.31 14.21 7.34
CA GLY A 89 10.72 13.07 8.17
C GLY A 89 9.79 12.77 9.35
N SER A 90 8.57 13.31 9.38
CA SER A 90 7.62 13.14 10.48
C SER A 90 6.71 11.92 10.34
N PHE A 91 6.69 11.24 9.20
CA PHE A 91 5.83 10.11 8.91
C PHE A 91 6.61 8.96 8.28
N SER A 92 5.99 7.79 8.24
CA SER A 92 6.52 6.60 7.56
C SER A 92 5.78 6.40 6.25
N VAL A 93 6.47 5.79 5.28
CA VAL A 93 5.90 5.38 3.99
C VAL A 93 5.98 3.87 3.87
N ILE A 94 4.87 3.24 3.48
CA ILE A 94 4.88 1.87 2.97
C ILE A 94 4.61 1.92 1.48
N HIS A 95 5.53 1.38 0.73
CA HIS A 95 5.52 1.30 -0.72
C HIS A 95 5.33 -0.15 -1.15
N PHE A 96 4.15 -0.47 -1.61
CA PHE A 96 3.77 -1.76 -2.16
C PHE A 96 4.04 -1.76 -3.66
N ASP A 97 4.99 -2.56 -4.12
CA ASP A 97 5.43 -2.54 -5.51
C ASP A 97 6.22 -3.80 -5.87
N SER A 98 6.20 -4.18 -7.13
CA SER A 98 7.16 -5.15 -7.66
C SER A 98 8.55 -4.53 -7.90
N HIS A 99 8.60 -3.20 -8.11
CA HIS A 99 9.80 -2.42 -8.40
C HIS A 99 10.31 -1.67 -7.17
N PHE A 100 11.55 -1.23 -7.20
CA PHE A 100 12.12 -0.48 -6.08
C PHE A 100 11.98 1.05 -6.22
N ASP A 101 11.67 1.53 -7.40
CA ASP A 101 11.39 2.91 -7.80
C ASP A 101 12.32 4.00 -7.22
N ALA A 102 13.54 3.56 -6.87
CA ALA A 102 14.61 4.40 -6.35
C ALA A 102 15.75 4.58 -7.36
N GLY A 103 15.44 4.52 -8.65
CA GLY A 103 16.37 4.84 -9.73
C GLY A 103 16.87 6.27 -9.61
N GLN A 104 18.18 6.45 -9.72
CA GLN A 104 18.78 7.77 -9.51
C GLN A 104 18.49 8.77 -10.62
N GLY A 105 18.02 8.30 -11.78
CA GLY A 105 17.57 9.15 -12.91
C GLY A 105 18.49 10.28 -13.31
N GLY A 106 18.20 10.99 -14.39
CA GLY A 106 18.83 12.28 -14.68
C GLY A 106 18.25 13.38 -13.78
N VAL A 107 19.07 14.38 -13.43
CA VAL A 107 18.70 15.49 -12.53
C VAL A 107 17.42 16.22 -12.94
N HIS A 108 17.09 16.17 -14.22
CA HIS A 108 15.92 16.85 -14.81
C HIS A 108 14.77 15.91 -15.15
N PHE A 109 14.86 14.63 -14.79
CA PHE A 109 13.89 13.64 -15.23
C PHE A 109 13.09 13.08 -14.06
N ILE A 110 11.79 13.39 -14.02
CA ILE A 110 10.83 12.81 -13.10
C ILE A 110 10.20 11.63 -13.83
N THR A 111 10.43 10.43 -13.32
CA THR A 111 9.90 9.18 -13.89
C THR A 111 9.20 8.36 -12.82
N HIS A 112 8.37 7.41 -13.25
CA HIS A 112 7.74 6.43 -12.37
C HIS A 112 8.77 5.52 -11.63
N GLY A 113 9.97 5.34 -12.16
CA GLY A 113 11.04 4.54 -11.52
C GLY A 113 11.95 5.31 -10.56
N ALA A 114 11.62 6.56 -10.18
CA ALA A 114 12.52 7.40 -9.36
C ALA A 114 11.85 8.16 -8.18
N PRO A 115 10.57 7.99 -7.85
CA PRO A 115 9.92 8.77 -6.80
C PRO A 115 10.56 8.55 -5.42
N VAL A 116 10.87 7.31 -5.08
CA VAL A 116 11.49 6.92 -3.81
C VAL A 116 12.84 7.59 -3.61
N TYR A 117 13.71 7.53 -4.62
CA TYR A 117 15.02 8.18 -4.57
C TYR A 117 14.90 9.68 -4.28
N ARG A 118 13.99 10.36 -4.98
CA ARG A 118 13.79 11.80 -4.83
C ARG A 118 13.23 12.15 -3.45
N ALA A 119 12.21 11.43 -3.00
CA ALA A 119 11.58 11.67 -1.69
C ALA A 119 12.60 11.55 -0.55
N VAL A 120 13.47 10.54 -0.60
CA VAL A 120 14.51 10.32 0.42
C VAL A 120 15.65 11.34 0.27
N LYS A 121 16.15 11.57 -0.95
CA LYS A 121 17.26 12.50 -1.21
C LYS A 121 16.94 13.94 -0.82
N GLU A 122 15.70 14.38 -1.07
CA GLU A 122 15.24 15.74 -0.72
C GLU A 122 14.82 15.86 0.76
N GLY A 123 14.88 14.75 1.51
CA GLY A 123 14.62 14.68 2.94
C GLY A 123 13.14 14.81 3.30
N HIS A 124 12.23 14.60 2.35
CA HIS A 124 10.79 14.59 2.63
C HIS A 124 10.42 13.46 3.60
N VAL A 125 11.03 12.29 3.40
CA VAL A 125 10.97 11.12 4.29
C VAL A 125 12.38 10.61 4.54
N ARG A 126 12.65 10.07 5.73
CA ARG A 126 13.94 9.45 6.01
C ARG A 126 13.95 8.01 5.49
N GLY A 127 15.08 7.53 4.97
CA GLY A 127 15.19 6.17 4.46
C GLY A 127 14.73 5.12 5.48
N GLN A 128 15.11 5.26 6.75
CA GLN A 128 14.68 4.34 7.83
C GLN A 128 13.18 4.33 8.12
N ASP A 129 12.42 5.27 7.60
CA ASP A 129 10.97 5.35 7.71
C ASP A 129 10.27 4.92 6.40
N TYR A 130 11.07 4.42 5.44
CA TYR A 130 10.60 3.92 4.16
C TYR A 130 10.63 2.40 4.14
N ILE A 131 9.48 1.79 3.90
CA ILE A 131 9.29 0.34 3.95
C ILE A 131 8.78 -0.12 2.59
N GLN A 132 9.57 -0.90 1.85
CA GLN A 132 9.18 -1.47 0.58
C GLN A 132 8.72 -2.92 0.74
N VAL A 133 7.64 -3.29 0.06
CA VAL A 133 7.04 -4.63 0.14
C VAL A 133 6.74 -5.15 -1.26
N GLY A 134 7.31 -6.31 -1.61
CA GLY A 134 6.93 -7.01 -2.83
C GLY A 134 7.98 -7.07 -3.92
N LEU A 135 9.16 -6.50 -3.70
CA LEU A 135 10.23 -6.42 -4.69
C LEU A 135 10.53 -7.78 -5.31
N ARG A 136 10.53 -7.84 -6.66
CA ARG A 136 10.81 -9.05 -7.42
C ARG A 136 11.24 -8.73 -8.86
N GLY A 137 11.51 -9.75 -9.64
CA GLY A 137 11.98 -9.60 -11.00
C GLY A 137 13.49 -9.33 -11.07
N PRO A 138 13.99 -8.81 -12.19
CA PRO A 138 15.42 -8.57 -12.41
C PRO A 138 15.93 -7.24 -11.82
N TRP A 139 15.11 -6.50 -11.11
CA TRP A 139 15.43 -5.21 -10.46
C TRP A 139 15.18 -5.26 -8.96
N PRO A 140 15.89 -4.45 -8.16
CA PRO A 140 17.04 -3.64 -8.55
C PRO A 140 18.31 -4.48 -8.75
N GLN A 141 19.33 -3.87 -9.34
CA GLN A 141 20.68 -4.41 -9.33
C GLN A 141 21.34 -4.25 -7.94
N ALA A 142 22.53 -4.83 -7.75
CA ALA A 142 23.21 -4.81 -6.45
C ALA A 142 23.35 -3.38 -5.87
N GLU A 143 23.65 -2.41 -6.70
CA GLU A 143 23.82 -1.00 -6.33
C GLU A 143 22.51 -0.39 -5.77
N GLY A 144 21.36 -0.80 -6.28
CA GLY A 144 20.05 -0.39 -5.75
C GLY A 144 19.82 -0.91 -4.33
N PHE A 145 20.13 -2.18 -4.09
CA PHE A 145 20.07 -2.75 -2.73
C PHE A 145 21.07 -2.11 -1.78
N GLU A 146 22.28 -1.80 -2.24
CA GLU A 146 23.28 -1.08 -1.45
C GLU A 146 22.79 0.32 -1.08
N TRP A 147 22.21 1.03 -2.05
CA TRP A 147 21.63 2.35 -1.78
C TRP A 147 20.54 2.29 -0.72
N MET A 148 19.60 1.35 -0.83
CA MET A 148 18.54 1.16 0.16
C MET A 148 19.11 0.89 1.56
N ARG A 149 20.06 -0.04 1.67
CA ARG A 149 20.73 -0.36 2.95
C ARG A 149 21.47 0.85 3.53
N ASN A 150 22.20 1.59 2.70
CA ASN A 150 22.97 2.77 3.14
C ASN A 150 22.05 3.90 3.62
N ASN A 151 20.78 3.93 3.18
CA ASN A 151 19.77 4.86 3.66
C ASN A 151 18.93 4.28 4.82
N GLY A 152 19.21 3.06 5.28
CA GLY A 152 18.50 2.41 6.37
C GLY A 152 17.08 1.97 6.02
N MET A 153 16.76 1.83 4.73
CA MET A 153 15.43 1.43 4.29
C MET A 153 15.12 -0.02 4.65
N HIS A 154 13.87 -0.27 5.00
CA HIS A 154 13.33 -1.62 5.18
C HIS A 154 12.77 -2.13 3.85
N TYR A 155 13.00 -3.39 3.52
CA TYR A 155 12.39 -3.98 2.33
C TYR A 155 12.10 -5.48 2.52
N TYR A 156 10.94 -5.89 2.05
CA TYR A 156 10.42 -7.25 2.08
C TYR A 156 10.22 -7.73 0.65
N THR A 157 11.18 -8.52 0.15
CA THR A 157 11.12 -9.05 -1.21
C THR A 157 10.14 -10.23 -1.29
N MET A 158 9.66 -10.55 -2.49
CA MET A 158 8.83 -11.75 -2.67
C MET A 158 9.55 -13.05 -2.26
N PRO A 159 10.87 -13.25 -2.52
CA PRO A 159 11.60 -14.36 -1.93
C PRO A 159 11.58 -14.43 -0.40
N THR A 160 11.58 -13.29 0.29
CA THR A 160 11.42 -13.24 1.74
C THR A 160 10.01 -13.69 2.15
N ILE A 161 8.99 -13.22 1.43
CA ILE A 161 7.60 -13.61 1.65
C ILE A 161 7.40 -15.10 1.41
N GLU A 162 7.99 -15.66 0.35
CA GLU A 162 7.94 -17.08 0.06
C GLU A 162 8.60 -17.92 1.16
N LYS A 163 9.78 -17.48 1.64
CA LYS A 163 10.55 -18.20 2.67
C LYS A 163 9.84 -18.25 4.01
N TYR A 164 9.20 -17.14 4.44
CA TYR A 164 8.66 -16.98 5.80
C TYR A 164 7.14 -17.00 5.89
N GLY A 165 6.46 -16.90 4.75
CA GLY A 165 5.02 -16.79 4.64
C GLY A 165 4.49 -15.36 4.81
N TRP A 166 3.47 -15.04 4.03
CA TRP A 166 2.88 -13.70 3.99
C TRP A 166 2.42 -13.21 5.36
N ALA A 167 1.75 -14.07 6.14
CA ALA A 167 1.22 -13.68 7.45
C ALA A 167 2.33 -13.20 8.41
N ALA A 168 3.48 -13.89 8.43
CA ALA A 168 4.61 -13.50 9.28
C ALA A 168 5.27 -12.21 8.80
N VAL A 169 5.44 -12.04 7.49
CA VAL A 169 5.97 -10.80 6.91
C VAL A 169 5.02 -9.63 7.18
N MET A 170 3.72 -9.82 7.07
CA MET A 170 2.71 -8.81 7.40
C MET A 170 2.85 -8.29 8.83
N GLU A 171 3.06 -9.16 9.81
CA GLU A 171 3.28 -8.72 11.21
C GLU A 171 4.54 -7.87 11.36
N ASN A 172 5.61 -8.17 10.63
CA ASN A 172 6.82 -7.34 10.65
C ASN A 172 6.61 -5.99 9.96
N VAL A 173 5.95 -5.95 8.82
CA VAL A 173 5.60 -4.68 8.13
C VAL A 173 4.76 -3.80 9.06
N LEU A 174 3.76 -4.36 9.74
CA LEU A 174 2.95 -3.64 10.73
C LEU A 174 3.78 -3.14 11.92
N LYS A 175 4.75 -3.93 12.38
CA LYS A 175 5.67 -3.54 13.44
C LYS A 175 6.57 -2.38 13.01
N ASP A 176 7.15 -2.47 11.81
CA ASP A 176 8.00 -1.42 11.26
C ASP A 176 7.21 -0.11 11.03
N ALA A 177 5.99 -0.22 10.54
CA ALA A 177 5.10 0.94 10.39
C ALA A 177 4.84 1.68 11.70
N LYS A 178 4.82 0.95 12.84
CA LYS A 178 4.58 1.49 14.18
C LYS A 178 5.85 1.89 14.92
N ALA A 179 7.03 1.47 14.45
CA ALA A 179 8.27 1.49 15.23
C ALA A 179 8.66 2.86 15.81
N ASN A 180 8.27 3.95 15.15
CA ASN A 180 8.62 5.30 15.56
C ASN A 180 7.41 6.12 16.04
N GLY A 181 6.25 5.50 16.25
CA GLY A 181 5.01 6.18 16.64
C GLY A 181 4.52 7.21 15.60
N LYS A 182 4.95 7.04 14.36
CA LYS A 182 4.67 7.96 13.27
C LYS A 182 3.34 7.69 12.61
N LYS A 183 2.82 8.71 11.96
CA LYS A 183 1.70 8.59 11.02
C LYS A 183 2.15 7.86 9.77
N LEU A 184 1.22 7.31 9.01
CA LEU A 184 1.49 6.45 7.88
C LEU A 184 0.93 7.01 6.57
N TYR A 185 1.76 7.02 5.55
CA TYR A 185 1.35 7.11 4.15
C TYR A 185 1.54 5.76 3.47
N ILE A 186 0.60 5.36 2.62
CA ILE A 186 0.70 4.13 1.83
C ILE A 186 0.68 4.51 0.35
N SER A 187 1.71 4.08 -0.37
CA SER A 187 1.76 4.03 -1.82
C SER A 187 1.49 2.59 -2.25
N PHE A 188 0.48 2.40 -3.10
CA PHE A 188 0.07 1.09 -3.60
C PHE A 188 0.14 1.06 -5.12
N ASP A 189 1.24 0.51 -5.64
CA ASP A 189 1.30 0.13 -7.04
C ASP A 189 0.47 -1.14 -7.26
N VAL A 190 -0.40 -1.12 -8.26
CA VAL A 190 -1.23 -2.29 -8.56
C VAL A 190 -0.41 -3.49 -9.04
N ASP A 191 0.82 -3.29 -9.47
CA ASP A 191 1.70 -4.35 -9.94
C ASP A 191 2.37 -5.16 -8.81
N ILE A 192 2.22 -4.76 -7.54
CA ILE A 192 2.47 -5.66 -6.40
C ILE A 192 1.69 -6.95 -6.53
N LEU A 193 0.49 -6.87 -7.12
CA LEU A 193 -0.37 -8.00 -7.37
C LEU A 193 0.18 -8.84 -8.54
N ASP A 194 -0.08 -10.14 -8.48
CA ASP A 194 0.31 -11.04 -9.57
C ASP A 194 -0.46 -10.71 -10.86
N PRO A 195 0.19 -10.73 -12.05
CA PRO A 195 -0.48 -10.45 -13.31
C PRO A 195 -1.68 -11.37 -13.62
N SER A 196 -1.75 -12.55 -13.00
CA SER A 196 -2.91 -13.46 -13.13
C SER A 196 -4.18 -12.86 -12.52
N VAL A 197 -4.05 -11.95 -11.54
CA VAL A 197 -5.18 -11.25 -10.91
C VAL A 197 -5.26 -9.79 -11.32
N GLN A 198 -4.12 -9.16 -11.65
CA GLN A 198 -3.98 -7.74 -11.98
C GLN A 198 -3.22 -7.54 -13.30
N PRO A 199 -3.82 -7.86 -14.46
CA PRO A 199 -3.12 -7.72 -15.75
C PRO A 199 -2.97 -6.29 -16.22
N ALA A 200 -3.78 -5.34 -15.71
CA ALA A 200 -3.82 -3.96 -16.19
C ALA A 200 -2.76 -3.08 -15.52
N THR A 201 -1.50 -3.34 -15.78
CA THR A 201 -0.38 -2.45 -15.43
C THR A 201 0.65 -2.40 -16.55
N GLY A 202 1.46 -1.34 -16.59
CA GLY A 202 2.45 -1.11 -17.65
C GLY A 202 3.65 -2.05 -17.57
N THR A 203 4.06 -2.41 -16.37
CA THR A 203 5.29 -3.19 -16.07
C THR A 203 5.02 -4.39 -15.17
N PRO A 204 4.16 -5.35 -15.60
CA PRO A 204 3.79 -6.48 -14.77
C PRO A 204 4.97 -7.42 -14.52
N VAL A 205 5.12 -7.88 -13.29
CA VAL A 205 6.12 -8.89 -12.90
C VAL A 205 5.42 -10.09 -12.26
N PRO A 206 5.58 -11.33 -12.79
CA PRO A 206 4.98 -12.52 -12.21
C PRO A 206 5.47 -12.84 -10.79
N GLY A 207 4.66 -13.58 -10.02
CA GLY A 207 4.99 -13.98 -8.66
C GLY A 207 4.61 -12.95 -7.60
N GLY A 208 3.57 -12.15 -7.87
CA GLY A 208 3.04 -11.14 -6.96
C GLY A 208 2.02 -11.66 -5.95
N LEU A 209 1.44 -10.74 -5.19
CA LEU A 209 0.39 -11.02 -4.23
C LEU A 209 -0.96 -11.30 -4.92
N THR A 210 -1.80 -12.03 -4.22
CA THR A 210 -3.22 -12.15 -4.56
C THR A 210 -4.04 -11.09 -3.81
N MET A 211 -5.28 -10.86 -4.25
CA MET A 211 -6.23 -9.99 -3.52
C MET A 211 -6.53 -10.52 -2.12
N ARG A 212 -6.46 -11.84 -1.92
CA ARG A 212 -6.66 -12.50 -0.62
C ARG A 212 -5.59 -12.09 0.40
N GLU A 213 -4.40 -11.76 -0.07
CA GLU A 213 -3.29 -11.31 0.76
C GLU A 213 -3.29 -9.78 0.92
N ALA A 214 -3.56 -9.05 -0.15
CA ALA A 214 -3.49 -7.60 -0.16
C ALA A 214 -4.63 -6.94 0.66
N ILE A 215 -5.89 -7.37 0.49
CA ILE A 215 -7.05 -6.77 1.17
C ILE A 215 -6.90 -6.73 2.70
N PRO A 216 -6.64 -7.86 3.40
CA PRO A 216 -6.49 -7.83 4.86
C PRO A 216 -5.29 -7.01 5.31
N MET A 217 -4.21 -6.98 4.53
CA MET A 217 -3.03 -6.17 4.85
C MET A 217 -3.34 -4.68 4.83
N ILE A 218 -3.94 -4.19 3.75
CA ILE A 218 -4.30 -2.78 3.62
C ILE A 218 -5.29 -2.38 4.72
N ARG A 219 -6.34 -3.19 4.95
CA ARG A 219 -7.31 -2.92 6.01
C ARG A 219 -6.63 -2.82 7.38
N ARG A 220 -5.74 -3.74 7.73
CA ARG A 220 -5.02 -3.73 9.01
C ARG A 220 -4.08 -2.53 9.13
N LEU A 221 -3.31 -2.22 8.10
CA LEU A 221 -2.43 -1.04 8.12
C LEU A 221 -3.21 0.23 8.41
N CYS A 222 -4.34 0.42 7.73
CA CYS A 222 -5.18 1.60 7.91
C CYS A 222 -5.94 1.61 9.24
N ALA A 223 -6.27 0.44 9.81
CA ALA A 223 -6.91 0.34 11.12
C ALA A 223 -5.92 0.55 12.28
N GLU A 224 -4.73 -0.01 12.15
CA GLU A 224 -3.75 -0.06 13.23
C GLU A 224 -2.84 1.18 13.29
N ASN A 225 -2.81 2.00 12.24
CA ASN A 225 -1.99 3.21 12.15
C ASN A 225 -2.84 4.47 11.88
N GLU A 226 -2.33 5.63 12.31
CA GLU A 226 -2.91 6.92 11.92
C GLU A 226 -2.47 7.25 10.50
N MET A 227 -3.42 7.24 9.58
CA MET A 227 -3.17 7.52 8.16
C MET A 227 -3.11 9.02 7.90
N ILE A 228 -2.19 9.45 7.02
CA ILE A 228 -2.12 10.82 6.49
C ILE A 228 -2.36 10.90 5.00
N GLY A 229 -2.39 9.78 4.31
CA GLY A 229 -2.67 9.69 2.88
C GLY A 229 -2.57 8.26 2.38
N PHE A 230 -3.12 8.05 1.20
CA PHE A 230 -3.06 6.78 0.47
C PHE A 230 -3.07 7.11 -1.02
N GLU A 231 -2.25 6.41 -1.79
CA GLU A 231 -2.38 6.43 -3.25
C GLU A 231 -2.49 5.03 -3.82
N ILE A 232 -3.15 4.94 -4.98
CA ILE A 232 -3.16 3.76 -5.82
C ILE A 232 -2.78 4.16 -7.25
N VAL A 233 -1.76 3.50 -7.80
CA VAL A 233 -1.10 3.91 -9.04
C VAL A 233 -0.92 2.73 -10.02
N GLU A 234 -0.46 3.04 -11.22
CA GLU A 234 -0.12 2.13 -12.33
C GLU A 234 -1.29 1.32 -12.89
N LEU A 235 -2.52 1.65 -12.55
CA LEU A 235 -3.68 1.04 -13.20
C LEU A 235 -3.79 1.51 -14.67
N ALA A 236 -3.54 0.61 -15.61
CA ALA A 236 -3.61 0.82 -17.06
C ALA A 236 -4.81 0.06 -17.66
N PRO A 237 -6.04 0.57 -17.52
CA PRO A 237 -7.28 -0.19 -17.81
C PRO A 237 -7.40 -0.69 -19.24
N GLN A 238 -6.73 -0.05 -20.20
CA GLN A 238 -6.71 -0.49 -21.60
C GLN A 238 -6.04 -1.85 -21.81
N LEU A 239 -5.28 -2.35 -20.83
CA LEU A 239 -4.60 -3.65 -20.88
C LEU A 239 -5.46 -4.80 -20.32
N ASP A 240 -6.63 -4.50 -19.73
CA ASP A 240 -7.56 -5.49 -19.20
C ASP A 240 -8.95 -5.34 -19.79
N THR A 241 -9.31 -6.23 -20.69
CA THR A 241 -10.64 -6.27 -21.31
C THR A 241 -11.74 -6.83 -20.40
N SER A 242 -11.37 -7.39 -19.25
CA SER A 242 -12.31 -8.02 -18.30
C SER A 242 -12.81 -7.08 -17.20
N TYR A 243 -12.35 -5.85 -17.13
CA TYR A 243 -12.63 -4.86 -16.06
C TYR A 243 -12.18 -5.29 -14.66
N ARG A 244 -11.60 -6.46 -14.51
CA ARG A 244 -11.20 -7.05 -13.22
C ARG A 244 -10.20 -6.19 -12.48
N SER A 245 -9.25 -5.62 -13.20
CA SER A 245 -8.18 -4.81 -12.60
C SER A 245 -8.70 -3.53 -11.95
N ALA A 246 -9.63 -2.84 -12.59
CA ALA A 246 -10.25 -1.65 -12.00
C ALA A 246 -11.12 -2.01 -10.79
N LEU A 247 -11.80 -3.15 -10.84
CA LEU A 247 -12.56 -3.68 -9.71
C LEU A 247 -11.64 -4.03 -8.53
N ASN A 248 -10.51 -4.69 -8.78
CA ASN A 248 -9.52 -5.00 -7.75
C ASN A 248 -8.98 -3.73 -7.08
N ALA A 249 -8.65 -2.70 -7.87
CA ALA A 249 -8.22 -1.42 -7.34
C ALA A 249 -9.29 -0.79 -6.41
N ASN A 250 -10.57 -0.88 -6.77
CA ASN A 250 -11.66 -0.43 -5.91
C ASN A 250 -11.77 -1.25 -4.62
N PHE A 251 -11.52 -2.55 -4.64
CA PHE A 251 -11.48 -3.35 -3.41
C PHE A 251 -10.29 -3.00 -2.50
N ILE A 252 -9.16 -2.61 -3.06
CA ILE A 252 -8.04 -2.07 -2.26
C ILE A 252 -8.43 -0.73 -1.63
N MET A 253 -9.05 0.17 -2.38
CA MET A 253 -9.59 1.42 -1.85
C MET A 253 -10.62 1.17 -0.74
N HIS A 254 -11.58 0.27 -0.96
CA HIS A 254 -12.57 -0.11 0.04
C HIS A 254 -11.91 -0.69 1.31
N ALA A 255 -10.87 -1.50 1.17
CA ALA A 255 -10.11 -2.04 2.30
C ALA A 255 -9.43 -0.94 3.12
N CYS A 256 -8.83 0.05 2.45
CA CYS A 256 -8.24 1.22 3.10
C CYS A 256 -9.31 2.01 3.88
N LEU A 257 -10.41 2.37 3.22
CA LEU A 257 -11.49 3.14 3.83
C LEU A 257 -12.15 2.38 5.00
N THR A 258 -12.32 1.06 4.86
CA THR A 258 -12.78 0.20 5.97
C THR A 258 -11.83 0.27 7.15
N GLY A 259 -10.52 0.16 6.92
CA GLY A 259 -9.52 0.28 7.98
C GLY A 259 -9.55 1.64 8.69
N VAL A 260 -9.68 2.72 7.93
CA VAL A 260 -9.83 4.08 8.49
C VAL A 260 -11.12 4.19 9.32
N ALA A 261 -12.23 3.62 8.84
CA ALA A 261 -13.50 3.58 9.56
C ALA A 261 -13.39 2.74 10.85
N MET A 262 -12.71 1.58 10.81
CA MET A 262 -12.42 0.77 11.99
C MET A 262 -11.67 1.59 13.04
N ARG A 263 -10.60 2.26 12.64
CA ARG A 263 -9.81 3.10 13.56
C ARG A 263 -10.66 4.22 14.17
N LYS A 264 -11.50 4.89 13.40
CA LYS A 264 -12.44 5.91 13.88
C LYS A 264 -13.38 5.36 14.94
N LYS A 265 -13.75 4.07 14.86
CA LYS A 265 -14.59 3.35 15.83
C LYS A 265 -13.78 2.74 16.99
N GLY A 266 -12.47 2.95 17.06
CA GLY A 266 -11.60 2.39 18.09
C GLY A 266 -11.25 0.89 17.89
N ILE A 267 -11.54 0.32 16.73
CA ILE A 267 -11.26 -1.06 16.38
C ILE A 267 -9.86 -1.14 15.74
N THR A 268 -8.85 -1.41 16.55
CA THR A 268 -7.44 -1.40 16.13
C THR A 268 -6.71 -2.71 16.45
N GLN A 269 -7.41 -3.70 17.00
CA GLN A 269 -6.82 -4.99 17.35
C GLN A 269 -6.67 -5.90 16.14
N PRO A 270 -5.54 -6.61 16.02
CA PRO A 270 -5.34 -7.63 14.99
C PRO A 270 -6.41 -8.73 15.04
N GLY A 271 -6.76 -9.25 13.87
CA GLY A 271 -7.67 -10.39 13.75
C GLY A 271 -9.12 -10.11 14.13
N PHE A 272 -9.52 -8.83 14.20
CA PHE A 272 -10.92 -8.48 14.43
C PHE A 272 -11.82 -9.12 13.38
N LEU A 273 -12.85 -9.80 13.86
CA LEU A 273 -13.96 -10.34 13.07
C LEU A 273 -15.26 -9.98 13.80
N ALA A 274 -16.20 -9.39 13.09
CA ALA A 274 -17.48 -9.02 13.70
C ALA A 274 -18.33 -10.26 14.01
N ASP A 275 -18.98 -10.29 15.15
CA ASP A 275 -19.82 -11.42 15.58
C ASP A 275 -20.93 -11.75 14.57
N LEU A 276 -21.45 -10.73 13.89
CA LEU A 276 -22.45 -10.90 12.85
C LEU A 276 -21.97 -11.78 11.68
N MET A 277 -20.65 -11.83 11.44
CA MET A 277 -20.02 -12.57 10.34
C MET A 277 -19.54 -13.96 10.76
N THR A 278 -19.73 -14.34 12.04
CA THR A 278 -19.41 -15.69 12.52
C THR A 278 -20.63 -16.61 12.40
N ASP A 279 -20.36 -17.87 12.04
CA ASP A 279 -21.39 -18.91 12.06
C ASP A 279 -21.61 -19.40 13.49
N HIS A 280 -22.67 -18.92 14.13
CA HIS A 280 -23.04 -19.32 15.47
C HIS A 280 -23.46 -20.80 15.60
N HIS A 281 -23.69 -21.49 14.50
CA HIS A 281 -24.00 -22.94 14.46
C HIS A 281 -22.73 -23.81 14.50
N GLN A 282 -21.58 -23.24 14.17
CA GLN A 282 -20.28 -23.90 14.28
C GLN A 282 -19.43 -23.18 15.35
N PRO A 283 -19.58 -23.52 16.63
CA PRO A 283 -18.79 -22.90 17.66
C PRO A 283 -17.29 -23.11 17.36
N GLU A 284 -16.47 -22.10 17.61
CA GLU A 284 -15.01 -22.11 17.40
C GLU A 284 -14.31 -23.39 17.94
N ALA A 285 -14.96 -24.12 18.85
CA ALA A 285 -14.50 -25.42 19.31
C ALA A 285 -14.32 -26.43 18.18
N GLY A 286 -15.10 -26.33 17.09
CA GLY A 286 -14.93 -27.18 15.89
C GLY A 286 -13.75 -26.79 15.00
N LEU A 287 -13.28 -25.55 15.09
CA LEU A 287 -12.13 -25.04 14.36
C LEU A 287 -10.81 -25.18 15.13
N LYS A 288 -10.84 -25.72 16.36
CA LYS A 288 -9.65 -25.94 17.19
C LYS A 288 -8.64 -26.97 16.66
N GLY A 289 -8.90 -27.58 15.51
CA GLY A 289 -7.92 -28.43 14.80
C GLY A 289 -6.70 -27.68 14.25
N ALA A 290 -6.76 -26.39 14.16
CA ALA A 290 -5.62 -25.53 13.77
C ALA A 290 -4.81 -25.06 14.97
N LYS A 291 -4.66 -25.86 16.02
CA LYS A 291 -3.67 -25.57 17.06
C LYS A 291 -2.28 -25.56 16.42
N SER A 292 -1.69 -24.39 16.44
CA SER A 292 -0.29 -24.11 16.18
C SER A 292 0.59 -25.34 16.44
N GLY A 293 1.23 -25.84 15.39
CA GLY A 293 2.36 -26.74 15.53
C GLY A 293 3.37 -26.15 16.51
N LYS A 294 4.12 -27.00 17.17
CA LYS A 294 5.17 -26.65 18.14
C LYS A 294 5.98 -25.49 17.60
N ALA A 295 6.26 -24.52 18.46
CA ALA A 295 7.10 -23.37 18.14
C ALA A 295 8.36 -23.83 17.40
N GLU A 296 8.46 -23.50 16.11
CA GLU A 296 9.65 -23.79 15.31
C GLU A 296 10.78 -22.84 15.69
N LYS A 297 12.01 -23.31 15.50
CA LYS A 297 13.23 -22.54 15.82
C LYS A 297 13.18 -21.19 15.13
N ILE A 298 13.41 -20.15 15.91
CA ILE A 298 13.57 -18.77 15.44
C ILE A 298 14.80 -18.73 14.51
N ASP A 299 14.61 -18.19 13.31
CA ASP A 299 15.71 -17.95 12.37
C ASP A 299 16.57 -16.80 12.95
N PRO A 300 17.87 -16.98 13.16
CA PRO A 300 18.73 -15.97 13.78
C PRO A 300 18.83 -14.68 12.95
N ASP A 301 18.67 -14.77 11.61
CA ASP A 301 18.71 -13.61 10.71
C ASP A 301 17.38 -12.82 10.73
N TYR A 302 16.28 -13.49 11.15
CA TYR A 302 14.95 -12.90 11.26
C TYR A 302 14.25 -13.37 12.54
N PRO A 303 14.67 -12.87 13.70
CA PRO A 303 14.21 -13.37 15.00
C PRO A 303 12.69 -13.22 15.25
N ASN A 304 12.02 -12.41 14.46
CA ASN A 304 10.58 -12.15 14.56
C ASN A 304 9.74 -12.97 13.56
N LEU A 305 10.37 -13.72 12.64
CA LEU A 305 9.69 -14.52 11.62
C LEU A 305 9.76 -16.01 11.99
N LYS A 306 8.61 -16.61 12.22
CA LYS A 306 8.48 -18.07 12.41
C LYS A 306 8.24 -18.72 11.04
N ARG A 307 9.01 -19.74 10.69
CA ARG A 307 8.77 -20.52 9.46
C ARG A 307 7.39 -21.17 9.53
N THR A 308 6.56 -20.93 8.54
CA THR A 308 5.39 -21.75 8.25
C THR A 308 5.81 -22.85 7.28
N ARG A 309 5.56 -24.11 7.61
CA ARG A 309 5.78 -25.18 6.63
C ARG A 309 4.76 -25.02 5.50
N PRO A 310 5.17 -25.11 4.21
CA PRO A 310 4.21 -25.27 3.15
C PRO A 310 3.59 -26.67 3.28
N GLY A 311 2.29 -26.72 3.44
CA GLY A 311 1.43 -27.89 3.19
C GLY A 311 1.67 -29.09 4.07
N THR A 312 0.94 -29.23 5.11
CA THR A 312 0.31 -30.49 5.55
C THR A 312 -1.16 -30.23 5.77
#